data_1c92b4587ba2e050507a3d6934cba806
#
_entry.id   1c92b4587ba2e050507a3d6934cba806
#
_cell.length_a   1.000
_cell.length_b   1.000
_cell.length_c   1.000
_cell.angle_alpha   90.00
_cell.angle_beta   90.00
_cell.angle_gamma   90.00
#
_symmetry.space_group_name_H-M   'P 1'
#
loop_
_entity.id
_entity.type
_entity.pdbx_description
1 polymer ?
#
loop_
_entity_poly.entity_id
_entity_poly.type
_entity_poly.pdbx_seq_one_letter_code
_entity_poly.pdbx_strand_id
1 'polypeptide(L)'
;MTGGPAAMPLRHLALGDSYTVGEGVPADASWPAQLRRQLRDDGIAIDPPRVVAVTGWTTDELAAGMDAAELVPDWDLVTLQIGVNNQYRGRPVAEYHQEFANLLQRAIALAGDRPARVVVVSIPDWGATPFAREQRRDGATIAAELDACNAVAHAETGRWGARWVDITTISRQRPDAVVDDGLHPSATQYAAWVEAIAPTVRAALR
;
A
#
# COMPACT_ATOMS: atom_id res chain seq x y z
N MET A 1 -27.45 27.21 -20.75
CA MET A 1 -26.40 26.20 -20.52
C MET A 1 -26.60 25.62 -19.12
N THR A 2 -27.32 24.52 -19.04
CA THR A 2 -27.61 23.84 -17.77
C THR A 2 -26.39 22.95 -17.44
N GLY A 3 -25.56 23.46 -16.53
CA GLY A 3 -24.52 22.61 -15.93
C GLY A 3 -25.22 21.47 -15.18
N GLY A 4 -25.05 20.24 -15.64
CA GLY A 4 -25.47 19.06 -14.89
C GLY A 4 -24.77 19.03 -13.51
N PRO A 5 -25.33 18.33 -12.51
CA PRO A 5 -24.70 18.22 -11.21
C PRO A 5 -23.26 17.72 -11.37
N ALA A 6 -22.30 18.42 -10.79
CA ALA A 6 -20.91 17.97 -10.77
C ALA A 6 -20.86 16.57 -10.14
N ALA A 7 -20.23 15.62 -10.83
CA ALA A 7 -20.06 14.27 -10.27
C ALA A 7 -19.33 14.38 -8.91
N MET A 8 -19.82 13.63 -7.93
CA MET A 8 -19.16 13.57 -6.62
C MET A 8 -17.74 13.05 -6.78
N PRO A 9 -16.75 13.63 -6.07
CA PRO A 9 -15.39 13.12 -6.09
C PRO A 9 -15.33 11.65 -5.64
N LEU A 10 -14.45 10.88 -6.26
CA LEU A 10 -14.20 9.50 -5.89
C LEU A 10 -13.58 9.41 -4.50
N ARG A 11 -13.92 8.38 -3.75
CA ARG A 11 -13.44 8.13 -2.39
C ARG A 11 -12.32 7.08 -2.41
N HIS A 12 -11.18 7.41 -1.82
CA HIS A 12 -10.02 6.52 -1.69
C HIS A 12 -9.79 6.15 -0.22
N LEU A 13 -9.72 4.85 0.07
CA LEU A 13 -9.29 4.27 1.35
C LEU A 13 -7.90 3.65 1.18
N ALA A 14 -6.92 4.11 1.97
CA ALA A 14 -5.56 3.57 1.99
C ALA A 14 -5.30 2.82 3.29
N LEU A 15 -5.11 1.51 3.19
CA LEU A 15 -4.89 0.56 4.28
C LEU A 15 -3.42 0.15 4.32
N GLY A 16 -2.79 0.16 5.51
CA GLY A 16 -1.39 -0.24 5.57
C GLY A 16 -0.68 -0.01 6.90
N ASP A 17 0.59 0.28 6.78
CA ASP A 17 1.53 0.54 7.88
C ASP A 17 2.29 1.87 7.69
N SER A 18 3.52 1.98 8.20
CA SER A 18 4.37 3.18 8.07
C SER A 18 4.61 3.61 6.62
N TYR A 19 4.69 2.67 5.68
CA TYR A 19 4.85 2.99 4.26
C TYR A 19 3.63 3.69 3.68
N THR A 20 2.44 3.38 4.15
CA THR A 20 1.20 4.04 3.73
C THR A 20 0.99 5.38 4.45
N VAL A 21 1.36 5.47 5.73
CA VAL A 21 1.38 6.75 6.47
C VAL A 21 2.34 7.74 5.81
N GLY A 22 3.49 7.28 5.33
CA GLY A 22 4.59 8.12 4.87
C GLY A 22 5.47 8.57 6.04
N GLU A 23 5.94 7.58 6.83
CA GLU A 23 6.85 7.85 7.95
C GLU A 23 8.07 8.62 7.49
N GLY A 24 8.42 9.69 8.23
CA GLY A 24 9.58 10.53 7.96
C GLY A 24 9.43 11.56 6.82
N VAL A 25 8.30 11.58 6.10
CA VAL A 25 8.01 12.61 5.09
C VAL A 25 6.80 13.47 5.49
N PRO A 26 6.67 14.70 4.96
CA PRO A 26 5.44 15.47 5.12
C PRO A 26 4.21 14.70 4.59
N ALA A 27 3.05 14.89 5.22
CA ALA A 27 1.83 14.14 4.90
C ALA A 27 1.43 14.21 3.41
N ASP A 28 1.69 15.33 2.75
CA ASP A 28 1.41 15.53 1.31
C ASP A 28 2.45 14.87 0.40
N ALA A 29 3.56 14.36 0.96
CA ALA A 29 4.62 13.64 0.26
C ALA A 29 4.51 12.12 0.40
N SER A 30 3.56 11.59 1.19
CA SER A 30 3.25 10.16 1.23
C SER A 30 2.74 9.68 -0.15
N TRP A 31 2.93 8.38 -0.48
CA TRP A 31 2.51 7.89 -1.79
C TRP A 31 0.99 7.99 -2.03
N PRO A 32 0.09 7.80 -1.04
CA PRO A 32 -1.35 7.99 -1.30
C PRO A 32 -1.71 9.44 -1.63
N ALA A 33 -1.04 10.41 -1.00
CA ALA A 33 -1.23 11.83 -1.28
C ALA A 33 -0.67 12.23 -2.65
N GLN A 34 0.50 11.70 -3.02
CA GLN A 34 1.09 11.90 -4.35
C GLN A 34 0.23 11.26 -5.45
N LEU A 35 -0.30 10.05 -5.23
CA LEU A 35 -1.22 9.37 -6.15
C LEU A 35 -2.47 10.23 -6.39
N ARG A 36 -3.09 10.74 -5.31
CA ARG A 36 -4.22 11.65 -5.44
C ARG A 36 -3.90 12.86 -6.32
N ARG A 37 -2.75 13.49 -6.11
CA ARG A 37 -2.33 14.66 -6.89
C ARG A 37 -2.23 14.30 -8.37
N GLN A 38 -1.56 13.21 -8.70
CA GLN A 38 -1.41 12.73 -10.08
C GLN A 38 -2.76 12.39 -10.74
N LEU A 39 -3.68 11.72 -10.02
CA LEU A 39 -5.01 11.43 -10.55
C LEU A 39 -5.82 12.71 -10.83
N ARG A 40 -5.68 13.73 -10.00
CA ARG A 40 -6.33 15.03 -10.22
C ARG A 40 -5.74 15.75 -11.43
N ASP A 41 -4.44 15.70 -11.62
CA ASP A 41 -3.76 16.27 -12.80
C ASP A 41 -4.21 15.56 -14.09
N ASP A 42 -4.56 14.27 -14.00
CA ASP A 42 -5.19 13.48 -15.07
C ASP A 42 -6.70 13.76 -15.24
N GLY A 43 -7.27 14.72 -14.50
CA GLY A 43 -8.69 15.10 -14.58
C GLY A 43 -9.66 14.21 -13.79
N ILE A 44 -9.16 13.30 -12.94
CA ILE A 44 -9.98 12.43 -12.09
C ILE A 44 -10.28 13.17 -10.78
N ALA A 45 -11.56 13.53 -10.55
CA ALA A 45 -11.99 14.12 -9.31
C ALA A 45 -11.97 13.07 -8.18
N ILE A 46 -11.03 13.21 -7.24
CA ILE A 46 -10.85 12.29 -6.11
C ILE A 46 -10.56 13.07 -4.82
N ASP A 47 -11.20 12.65 -3.73
CA ASP A 47 -11.00 13.22 -2.41
C ASP A 47 -9.62 12.90 -1.82
N PRO A 48 -9.17 13.60 -0.77
CA PRO A 48 -8.02 13.17 0.01
C PRO A 48 -8.21 11.73 0.49
N PRO A 49 -7.16 10.89 0.45
CA PRO A 49 -7.28 9.50 0.90
C PRO A 49 -7.62 9.47 2.39
N ARG A 50 -8.59 8.63 2.77
CA ARG A 50 -8.72 8.21 4.16
C ARG A 50 -7.66 7.15 4.43
N VAL A 51 -6.72 7.46 5.30
CA VAL A 51 -5.65 6.56 5.68
C VAL A 51 -6.03 5.82 6.96
N VAL A 52 -5.97 4.48 6.92
CA VAL A 52 -6.05 3.60 8.09
C VAL A 52 -4.76 2.81 8.12
N ALA A 53 -3.78 3.36 8.77
CA ALA A 53 -2.43 2.86 8.85
C ALA A 53 -1.70 3.49 10.06
N VAL A 54 -0.82 2.73 10.69
CA VAL A 54 0.05 3.22 11.77
C VAL A 54 1.42 2.56 11.61
N THR A 55 2.46 3.31 11.95
CA THR A 55 3.85 2.83 11.97
C THR A 55 3.97 1.58 12.85
N GLY A 56 4.58 0.54 12.30
CA GLY A 56 4.84 -0.71 13.01
C GLY A 56 3.73 -1.74 12.92
N TRP A 57 2.56 -1.43 12.36
CA TRP A 57 1.46 -2.37 12.29
C TRP A 57 1.77 -3.62 11.45
N THR A 58 1.38 -4.74 12.02
CA THR A 58 1.26 -6.05 11.37
C THR A 58 -0.15 -6.23 10.80
N THR A 59 -0.39 -7.33 10.12
CA THR A 59 -1.69 -7.65 9.51
C THR A 59 -2.84 -7.70 10.52
N ASP A 60 -2.65 -8.29 11.69
CA ASP A 60 -3.64 -8.35 12.78
C ASP A 60 -3.90 -6.98 13.41
N GLU A 61 -2.84 -6.15 13.58
CA GLU A 61 -2.95 -4.79 14.08
C GLU A 61 -3.71 -3.88 13.09
N LEU A 62 -3.47 -4.05 11.77
CA LEU A 62 -4.28 -3.38 10.76
C LEU A 62 -5.74 -3.83 10.81
N ALA A 63 -6.01 -5.13 10.99
CA ALA A 63 -7.37 -5.63 11.11
C ALA A 63 -8.12 -4.97 12.28
N ALA A 64 -7.48 -4.87 13.44
CA ALA A 64 -8.03 -4.18 14.61
C ALA A 64 -8.22 -2.66 14.34
N GLY A 65 -7.28 -2.03 13.64
CA GLY A 65 -7.40 -0.63 13.23
C GLY A 65 -8.59 -0.38 12.28
N MET A 66 -8.85 -1.30 11.38
CA MET A 66 -10.03 -1.25 10.50
C MET A 66 -11.34 -1.38 11.27
N ASP A 67 -11.38 -2.22 12.31
CA ASP A 67 -12.55 -2.35 13.20
C ASP A 67 -12.82 -1.04 13.97
N ALA A 68 -11.76 -0.45 14.52
CA ALA A 68 -11.86 0.80 15.26
C ALA A 68 -12.20 2.03 14.39
N ALA A 69 -11.92 1.95 13.10
CA ALA A 69 -12.14 3.06 12.18
C ALA A 69 -13.59 3.22 11.70
N GLU A 70 -14.50 2.30 12.06
CA GLU A 70 -15.93 2.29 11.71
C GLU A 70 -16.14 2.57 10.21
N LEU A 71 -15.45 1.80 9.36
CA LEU A 71 -15.46 1.98 7.91
C LEU A 71 -16.81 1.54 7.32
N VAL A 72 -17.41 2.44 6.54
CA VAL A 72 -18.61 2.11 5.76
C VAL A 72 -18.22 1.70 4.34
N PRO A 73 -18.94 0.75 3.70
CA PRO A 73 -18.69 0.30 2.32
C PRO A 73 -18.80 1.40 1.26
N ASP A 74 -18.66 1.01 -0.01
CA ASP A 74 -18.76 1.84 -1.22
C ASP A 74 -17.60 2.83 -1.43
N TRP A 75 -16.37 2.40 -1.09
CA TRP A 75 -15.17 3.09 -1.54
C TRP A 75 -14.93 2.84 -3.03
N ASP A 76 -14.62 3.92 -3.77
CA ASP A 76 -14.34 3.83 -5.20
C ASP A 76 -12.97 3.23 -5.49
N LEU A 77 -12.05 3.37 -4.55
CA LEU A 77 -10.71 2.81 -4.57
C LEU A 77 -10.33 2.37 -3.15
N VAL A 78 -9.84 1.16 -3.02
CA VAL A 78 -9.17 0.69 -1.79
C VAL A 78 -7.76 0.25 -2.16
N THR A 79 -6.76 0.78 -1.48
CA THR A 79 -5.37 0.31 -1.61
C THR A 79 -4.95 -0.40 -0.34
N LEU A 80 -4.20 -1.51 -0.49
CA LEU A 80 -3.71 -2.33 0.62
C LEU A 80 -2.22 -2.58 0.47
N GLN A 81 -1.42 -2.13 1.45
CA GLN A 81 0.02 -2.36 1.52
C GLN A 81 0.40 -2.70 2.96
N ILE A 82 0.66 -3.97 3.27
CA ILE A 82 0.90 -4.45 4.62
C ILE A 82 1.76 -5.72 4.62
N GLY A 83 2.55 -5.94 5.66
CA GLY A 83 3.25 -7.20 5.93
C GLY A 83 4.73 -7.07 6.23
N VAL A 84 5.34 -5.89 6.02
CA VAL A 84 6.76 -5.70 6.36
C VAL A 84 7.03 -5.99 7.83
N ASN A 85 6.12 -5.57 8.73
CA ASN A 85 6.29 -5.77 10.16
C ASN A 85 6.04 -7.22 10.60
N ASN A 86 5.25 -8.00 9.85
CA ASN A 86 5.15 -9.45 10.04
C ASN A 86 6.51 -10.10 9.79
N GLN A 87 7.17 -9.78 8.67
CA GLN A 87 8.50 -10.27 8.34
C GLN A 87 9.54 -9.75 9.34
N TYR A 88 9.56 -8.45 9.65
CA TYR A 88 10.52 -7.84 10.59
C TYR A 88 10.47 -8.50 11.98
N ARG A 89 9.28 -8.87 12.46
CA ARG A 89 9.05 -9.57 13.72
C ARG A 89 9.22 -11.08 13.62
N GLY A 90 9.61 -11.62 12.45
CA GLY A 90 9.85 -13.04 12.25
C GLY A 90 8.60 -13.91 12.30
N ARG A 91 7.43 -13.35 11.97
CA ARG A 91 6.18 -14.14 11.92
C ARG A 91 6.20 -15.10 10.73
N PRO A 92 5.65 -16.32 10.86
CA PRO A 92 5.61 -17.30 9.79
C PRO A 92 4.83 -16.79 8.56
N VAL A 93 5.31 -17.07 7.35
CA VAL A 93 4.61 -16.71 6.09
C VAL A 93 3.21 -17.32 6.02
N ALA A 94 2.99 -18.50 6.61
CA ALA A 94 1.67 -19.14 6.65
C ALA A 94 0.65 -18.33 7.48
N GLU A 95 1.09 -17.71 8.59
CA GLU A 95 0.27 -16.81 9.40
C GLU A 95 -0.05 -15.54 8.60
N TYR A 96 0.98 -14.90 8.03
CA TYR A 96 0.80 -13.74 7.16
C TYR A 96 -0.20 -14.02 6.02
N HIS A 97 -0.07 -15.17 5.35
CA HIS A 97 -0.98 -15.56 4.26
C HIS A 97 -2.45 -15.56 4.71
N GLN A 98 -2.72 -16.18 5.86
CA GLN A 98 -4.07 -16.31 6.39
C GLN A 98 -4.68 -14.96 6.76
N GLU A 99 -3.89 -14.12 7.45
CA GLU A 99 -4.30 -12.78 7.87
C GLU A 99 -4.45 -11.83 6.67
N PHE A 100 -3.53 -11.88 5.71
CA PHE A 100 -3.58 -11.09 4.48
C PHE A 100 -4.82 -11.43 3.64
N ALA A 101 -5.13 -12.73 3.48
CA ALA A 101 -6.34 -13.16 2.75
C ALA A 101 -7.62 -12.59 3.39
N ASN A 102 -7.70 -12.56 4.72
CA ASN A 102 -8.82 -11.95 5.43
C ASN A 102 -8.88 -10.43 5.21
N LEU A 103 -7.74 -9.73 5.27
CA LEU A 103 -7.68 -8.28 5.00
C LEU A 103 -8.09 -7.95 3.57
N LEU A 104 -7.66 -8.74 2.59
CA LEU A 104 -8.03 -8.56 1.19
C LEU A 104 -9.53 -8.72 0.98
N GLN A 105 -10.16 -9.73 1.58
CA GLN A 105 -11.61 -9.92 1.52
C GLN A 105 -12.36 -8.72 2.14
N ARG A 106 -11.89 -8.22 3.28
CA ARG A 106 -12.45 -7.02 3.92
C ARG A 106 -12.29 -5.78 3.03
N ALA A 107 -11.14 -5.62 2.39
CA ALA A 107 -10.90 -4.53 1.44
C ALA A 107 -11.87 -4.60 0.24
N ILE A 108 -12.15 -5.80 -0.27
CA ILE A 108 -13.12 -6.02 -1.35
C ILE A 108 -14.54 -5.66 -0.90
N ALA A 109 -14.95 -6.09 0.30
CA ALA A 109 -16.25 -5.72 0.86
C ALA A 109 -16.38 -4.20 1.03
N LEU A 110 -15.34 -3.51 1.51
CA LEU A 110 -15.30 -2.04 1.61
C LEU A 110 -15.36 -1.35 0.24
N ALA A 111 -14.88 -1.99 -0.81
CA ALA A 111 -15.05 -1.53 -2.19
C ALA A 111 -16.42 -1.86 -2.79
N GLY A 112 -17.43 -2.27 -1.98
CA GLY A 112 -18.76 -2.65 -2.44
C GLY A 112 -18.76 -3.93 -3.27
N ASP A 113 -18.01 -4.94 -2.84
CA ASP A 113 -17.81 -6.23 -3.51
C ASP A 113 -17.28 -6.11 -4.95
N ARG A 114 -16.46 -5.08 -5.21
CA ARG A 114 -15.84 -4.81 -6.50
C ARG A 114 -14.33 -5.06 -6.42
N PRO A 115 -13.83 -6.29 -6.55
CA PRO A 115 -12.40 -6.59 -6.40
C PRO A 115 -11.51 -5.81 -7.37
N ALA A 116 -11.99 -5.48 -8.56
CA ALA A 116 -11.26 -4.64 -9.51
C ALA A 116 -10.98 -3.21 -9.00
N ARG A 117 -11.66 -2.75 -7.94
CA ARG A 117 -11.44 -1.48 -7.23
C ARG A 117 -10.43 -1.59 -6.09
N VAL A 118 -9.92 -2.78 -5.83
CA VAL A 118 -8.89 -3.02 -4.81
C VAL A 118 -7.53 -3.18 -5.50
N VAL A 119 -6.56 -2.38 -5.05
CA VAL A 119 -5.18 -2.41 -5.54
C VAL A 119 -4.25 -2.77 -4.39
N VAL A 120 -3.64 -3.93 -4.49
CA VAL A 120 -2.60 -4.39 -3.55
C VAL A 120 -1.25 -3.91 -4.06
N VAL A 121 -0.48 -3.29 -3.18
CA VAL A 121 0.89 -2.83 -3.43
C VAL A 121 1.84 -3.75 -2.70
N SER A 122 2.87 -4.25 -3.37
CA SER A 122 3.86 -5.15 -2.77
C SER A 122 4.59 -4.52 -1.60
N ILE A 123 5.15 -5.35 -0.74
CA ILE A 123 6.02 -4.93 0.36
C ILE A 123 7.37 -4.52 -0.23
N PRO A 124 7.91 -3.30 0.07
CA PRO A 124 9.24 -2.90 -0.37
C PRO A 124 10.33 -3.72 0.33
N ASP A 125 11.49 -3.85 -0.31
CA ASP A 125 12.63 -4.54 0.28
C ASP A 125 13.48 -3.56 1.11
N TRP A 126 13.37 -3.68 2.43
CA TRP A 126 14.19 -2.91 3.35
C TRP A 126 15.59 -3.52 3.58
N GLY A 127 15.81 -4.77 3.17
CA GLY A 127 17.10 -5.47 3.34
C GLY A 127 18.26 -4.82 2.57
N ALA A 128 17.97 -4.02 1.55
CA ALA A 128 18.96 -3.28 0.79
C ALA A 128 19.27 -1.87 1.35
N THR A 129 18.52 -1.39 2.34
CA THR A 129 18.59 -0.03 2.88
C THR A 129 19.83 0.22 3.76
N PRO A 130 20.21 1.50 4.00
CA PRO A 130 21.23 1.86 5.00
C PRO A 130 20.94 1.27 6.37
N PHE A 131 19.69 1.32 6.82
CA PHE A 131 19.27 0.75 8.10
C PHE A 131 19.63 -0.73 8.25
N ALA A 132 19.33 -1.56 7.23
CA ALA A 132 19.67 -2.99 7.27
C ALA A 132 21.19 -3.21 7.37
N ARG A 133 21.98 -2.41 6.63
CA ARG A 133 23.44 -2.45 6.66
C ARG A 133 23.99 -2.07 8.06
N GLU A 134 23.49 -1.02 8.67
CA GLU A 134 23.88 -0.56 10.01
C GLU A 134 23.55 -1.60 11.10
N GLN A 135 22.36 -2.21 11.00
CA GLN A 135 21.91 -3.27 11.89
C GLN A 135 22.61 -4.61 11.64
N ARG A 136 23.49 -4.68 10.62
CA ARG A 136 24.20 -5.91 10.20
C ARG A 136 23.23 -7.08 9.93
N ARG A 137 22.04 -6.76 9.43
CA ARG A 137 21.06 -7.77 9.03
C ARG A 137 21.44 -8.32 7.66
N ASP A 138 21.22 -9.63 7.49
CA ASP A 138 21.44 -10.26 6.20
C ASP A 138 20.35 -9.85 5.20
N GLY A 139 20.70 -8.93 4.29
CA GLY A 139 19.81 -8.43 3.27
C GLY A 139 19.28 -9.51 2.32
N ALA A 140 20.05 -10.56 2.04
CA ALA A 140 19.62 -11.67 1.19
C ALA A 140 18.52 -12.50 1.87
N THR A 141 18.65 -12.75 3.17
CA THR A 141 17.61 -13.43 3.95
C THR A 141 16.34 -12.59 4.00
N ILE A 142 16.45 -11.27 4.29
CA ILE A 142 15.30 -10.35 4.30
C ILE A 142 14.60 -10.35 2.94
N ALA A 143 15.37 -10.23 1.84
CA ALA A 143 14.82 -10.24 0.49
C ALA A 143 14.03 -11.52 0.20
N ALA A 144 14.58 -12.69 0.56
CA ALA A 144 13.92 -13.98 0.35
C ALA A 144 12.62 -14.13 1.17
N GLU A 145 12.62 -13.67 2.41
CA GLU A 145 11.43 -13.68 3.27
C GLU A 145 10.33 -12.73 2.76
N LEU A 146 10.70 -11.53 2.30
CA LEU A 146 9.77 -10.57 1.70
C LEU A 146 9.22 -11.07 0.35
N ASP A 147 10.06 -11.72 -0.47
CA ASP A 147 9.61 -12.34 -1.71
C ASP A 147 8.60 -13.45 -1.44
N ALA A 148 8.78 -14.24 -0.39
CA ALA A 148 7.81 -15.26 0.02
C ALA A 148 6.48 -14.63 0.47
N CYS A 149 6.50 -13.54 1.24
CA CYS A 149 5.29 -12.80 1.61
C CYS A 149 4.60 -12.18 0.38
N ASN A 150 5.36 -11.52 -0.49
CA ASN A 150 4.82 -10.95 -1.72
C ASN A 150 4.24 -11.99 -2.67
N ALA A 151 4.84 -13.19 -2.76
CA ALA A 151 4.34 -14.28 -3.59
C ALA A 151 2.95 -14.75 -3.14
N VAL A 152 2.74 -14.95 -1.84
CA VAL A 152 1.43 -15.36 -1.32
C VAL A 152 0.40 -14.24 -1.45
N ALA A 153 0.78 -12.98 -1.21
CA ALA A 153 -0.10 -11.84 -1.38
C ALA A 153 -0.51 -11.66 -2.86
N HIS A 154 0.41 -11.81 -3.79
CA HIS A 154 0.15 -11.76 -5.23
C HIS A 154 -0.82 -12.88 -5.67
N ALA A 155 -0.59 -14.11 -5.21
CA ALA A 155 -1.45 -15.25 -5.51
C ALA A 155 -2.90 -15.03 -5.01
N GLU A 156 -3.07 -14.58 -3.76
CA GLU A 156 -4.39 -14.26 -3.21
C GLU A 156 -5.05 -13.09 -3.94
N THR A 157 -4.29 -12.06 -4.30
CA THR A 157 -4.79 -10.92 -5.08
C THR A 157 -5.38 -11.38 -6.42
N GLY A 158 -4.66 -12.23 -7.15
CA GLY A 158 -5.15 -12.83 -8.40
C GLY A 158 -6.36 -13.74 -8.20
N ARG A 159 -6.36 -14.56 -7.15
CA ARG A 159 -7.47 -15.47 -6.80
C ARG A 159 -8.78 -14.72 -6.59
N TRP A 160 -8.73 -13.56 -5.98
CA TRP A 160 -9.91 -12.75 -5.69
C TRP A 160 -10.25 -11.72 -6.78
N GLY A 161 -9.45 -11.65 -7.86
CA GLY A 161 -9.68 -10.71 -8.96
C GLY A 161 -9.35 -9.26 -8.62
N ALA A 162 -8.60 -9.01 -7.54
CA ALA A 162 -8.06 -7.71 -7.22
C ALA A 162 -6.83 -7.40 -8.09
N ARG A 163 -6.31 -6.18 -8.01
CA ARG A 163 -5.18 -5.73 -8.82
C ARG A 163 -3.89 -5.72 -7.99
N TRP A 164 -2.79 -6.10 -8.64
CA TRP A 164 -1.46 -6.12 -8.03
C TRP A 164 -0.53 -5.09 -8.67
N VAL A 165 0.29 -4.43 -7.84
CA VAL A 165 1.39 -3.58 -8.30
C VAL A 165 2.65 -3.95 -7.54
N ASP A 166 3.71 -4.30 -8.26
CA ASP A 166 5.03 -4.54 -7.70
C ASP A 166 5.83 -3.24 -7.60
N ILE A 167 6.18 -2.85 -6.36
CA ILE A 167 7.12 -1.76 -6.08
C ILE A 167 8.40 -2.27 -5.41
N THR A 168 8.48 -3.56 -5.13
CA THR A 168 9.65 -4.19 -4.49
C THR A 168 10.89 -4.03 -5.34
N THR A 169 10.75 -4.24 -6.66
CA THR A 169 11.84 -4.04 -7.62
C THR A 169 12.34 -2.59 -7.63
N ILE A 170 11.42 -1.61 -7.50
CA ILE A 170 11.77 -0.18 -7.45
C ILE A 170 12.58 0.12 -6.19
N SER A 171 12.16 -0.42 -5.03
CA SER A 171 12.89 -0.24 -3.76
C SER A 171 14.31 -0.82 -3.82
N ARG A 172 14.48 -1.99 -4.43
CA ARG A 172 15.79 -2.63 -4.66
C ARG A 172 16.73 -1.82 -5.55
N GLN A 173 16.18 -1.13 -6.55
CA GLN A 173 16.95 -0.30 -7.46
C GLN A 173 17.36 1.05 -6.85
N ARG A 174 16.71 1.47 -5.77
CA ARG A 174 16.91 2.78 -5.13
C ARG A 174 17.06 2.64 -3.60
N PRO A 175 18.00 1.80 -3.11
CA PRO A 175 18.07 1.46 -1.69
C PRO A 175 18.41 2.65 -0.78
N ASP A 176 19.06 3.68 -1.33
CA ASP A 176 19.45 4.88 -0.59
C ASP A 176 18.44 6.04 -0.73
N ALA A 177 17.32 5.82 -1.44
CA ALA A 177 16.24 6.82 -1.56
C ALA A 177 15.29 6.75 -0.35
N VAL A 178 15.85 6.92 0.84
CA VAL A 178 15.19 6.87 2.15
C VAL A 178 15.32 8.21 2.87
N VAL A 179 14.55 8.39 3.93
CA VAL A 179 14.69 9.53 4.86
C VAL A 179 15.83 9.33 5.84
N ASP A 180 16.02 10.26 6.77
CA ASP A 180 17.19 10.30 7.69
C ASP A 180 17.33 9.06 8.59
N ASP A 181 16.25 8.28 8.78
CA ASP A 181 16.31 7.02 9.54
C ASP A 181 16.98 5.86 8.78
N GLY A 182 17.28 6.08 7.50
CA GLY A 182 17.90 5.08 6.63
C GLY A 182 17.01 3.90 6.25
N LEU A 183 15.70 3.97 6.54
CA LEU A 183 14.74 2.88 6.38
C LEU A 183 13.51 3.27 5.52
N HIS A 184 12.79 4.31 5.97
CA HIS A 184 11.53 4.70 5.32
C HIS A 184 11.79 5.47 4.02
N PRO A 185 10.96 5.26 3.00
CA PRO A 185 11.15 5.88 1.69
C PRO A 185 11.10 7.40 1.73
N SER A 186 11.97 8.03 0.99
CA SER A 186 11.92 9.47 0.72
C SER A 186 10.72 9.82 -0.18
N ALA A 187 10.38 11.11 -0.25
CA ALA A 187 9.34 11.62 -1.15
C ALA A 187 9.61 11.25 -2.62
N THR A 188 10.88 11.19 -3.04
CA THR A 188 11.27 10.80 -4.41
C THR A 188 11.12 9.31 -4.65
N GLN A 189 11.32 8.47 -3.65
CA GLN A 189 11.03 7.04 -3.73
C GLN A 189 9.53 6.81 -3.86
N TYR A 190 8.72 7.49 -3.06
CA TYR A 190 7.27 7.44 -3.16
C TYR A 190 6.77 7.92 -4.54
N ALA A 191 7.39 8.94 -5.13
CA ALA A 191 7.05 9.37 -6.50
C ALA A 191 7.26 8.24 -7.52
N ALA A 192 8.38 7.51 -7.42
CA ALA A 192 8.64 6.37 -8.30
C ALA A 192 7.62 5.22 -8.09
N TRP A 193 7.16 4.99 -6.85
CA TRP A 193 6.09 4.03 -6.62
C TRP A 193 4.79 4.48 -7.26
N VAL A 194 4.44 5.76 -7.14
CA VAL A 194 3.21 6.33 -7.73
C VAL A 194 3.21 6.21 -9.26
N GLU A 195 4.36 6.37 -9.93
CA GLU A 195 4.49 6.13 -11.37
C GLU A 195 4.08 4.69 -11.76
N ALA A 196 4.39 3.70 -10.91
CA ALA A 196 4.00 2.31 -11.13
C ALA A 196 2.53 2.04 -10.71
N ILE A 197 2.04 2.67 -9.64
CA ILE A 197 0.70 2.46 -9.10
C ILE A 197 -0.39 3.13 -9.95
N ALA A 198 -0.15 4.36 -10.41
CA ALA A 198 -1.16 5.18 -11.07
C ALA A 198 -1.80 4.55 -12.32
N PRO A 199 -1.08 3.86 -13.23
CA PRO A 199 -1.70 3.18 -14.37
C PRO A 199 -2.73 2.13 -13.95
N THR A 200 -2.40 1.32 -12.92
CA THR A 200 -3.30 0.29 -12.39
C THR A 200 -4.52 0.90 -11.72
N VAL A 201 -4.33 1.98 -10.97
CA VAL A 201 -5.43 2.71 -10.33
C VAL A 201 -6.34 3.34 -11.38
N ARG A 202 -5.80 3.99 -12.42
CA ARG A 202 -6.61 4.51 -13.53
C ARG A 202 -7.45 3.43 -14.19
N ALA A 203 -6.89 2.24 -14.39
CA ALA A 203 -7.63 1.11 -14.92
C ALA A 203 -8.71 0.57 -13.95
N ALA A 204 -8.47 0.67 -12.64
CA ALA A 204 -9.45 0.31 -11.62
C ALA A 204 -10.64 1.29 -11.55
N LEU A 205 -10.44 2.55 -11.88
CA LEU A 205 -11.45 3.62 -11.77
C LEU A 205 -12.33 3.78 -13.03
N ARG A 206 -12.01 3.08 -14.10
CA ARG A 206 -12.85 3.00 -15.32
C ARG A 206 -13.96 1.99 -15.14
#